data_c0c8f3fc7953b0bf680cad98f412bb8d
#
_entry.id   c0c8f3fc7953b0bf680cad98f412bb8d
#
_cell.length_a   1.000
_cell.length_b   1.000
_cell.length_c   1.000
_cell.angle_alpha   90.00
_cell.angle_beta   90.00
_cell.angle_gamma   90.00
#
_symmetry.space_group_name_H-M   'P 1'
#
loop_
_entity.id
_entity.type
_entity.pdbx_description
1 polymer ?
#
loop_
_entity_poly.entity_id
_entity_poly.type
_entity_poly.pdbx_seq_one_letter_code
_entity_poly.pdbx_strand_id
1 'polypeptide(L)'
;MRRPGTDIAAGNAGMIIRPERYTIADMFKNAGYATAAIGKWHLGLGDKAGEQDWNAPLPTALGDLGFDYSYIMAATADRVPCVFIENGQVANYDPDAPIYVSYQKNFPESRPEKIIRNYYTTRSLVSGTTNPS
;
A
#
# COMPACT_ATOMS: atom_id res chain seq x y z
N MET A 1 -6.58 18.22 16.22
CA MET A 1 -8.06 18.24 16.15
C MET A 1 -8.48 17.29 15.03
N ARG A 2 -9.09 16.15 15.37
CA ARG A 2 -9.56 15.16 14.39
C ARG A 2 -10.80 15.72 13.70
N ARG A 3 -10.82 15.86 12.40
CA ARG A 3 -12.02 16.24 11.67
C ARG A 3 -13.06 15.14 11.82
N PRO A 4 -14.31 15.43 12.20
CA PRO A 4 -15.40 14.44 12.18
C PRO A 4 -15.54 13.88 10.75
N GLY A 5 -15.59 12.56 10.61
CA GLY A 5 -15.78 11.91 9.30
C GLY A 5 -14.52 11.53 8.52
N THR A 6 -13.32 11.59 9.12
CA THR A 6 -12.12 10.99 8.51
C THR A 6 -12.12 9.50 8.83
N ASP A 7 -12.45 8.69 7.84
CA ASP A 7 -12.32 7.24 7.91
C ASP A 7 -10.83 6.85 8.04
N ILE A 8 -10.59 5.69 8.66
CA ILE A 8 -9.26 5.10 8.69
C ILE A 8 -8.88 4.76 7.24
N ALA A 9 -7.70 5.17 6.80
CA ALA A 9 -7.22 4.90 5.45
C ALA A 9 -7.25 3.40 5.16
N ALA A 10 -7.78 3.02 4.00
CA ALA A 10 -7.68 1.66 3.49
C ALA A 10 -6.23 1.36 3.05
N GLY A 11 -5.89 0.10 2.84
CA GLY A 11 -4.55 -0.29 2.38
C GLY A 11 -4.16 0.33 1.02
N ASN A 12 -5.16 0.58 0.17
CA ASN A 12 -5.02 1.27 -1.12
C ASN A 12 -5.54 2.71 -1.11
N ALA A 13 -5.55 3.38 0.04
CA ALA A 13 -5.90 4.80 0.13
C ALA A 13 -4.83 5.65 -0.58
N GLY A 14 -5.26 6.77 -1.18
CA GLY A 14 -4.34 7.79 -1.64
C GLY A 14 -3.61 8.49 -0.48
N MET A 15 -2.48 9.10 -0.76
CA MET A 15 -1.65 9.79 0.23
C MET A 15 -2.45 10.87 0.95
N ILE A 16 -2.53 10.77 2.28
CA ILE A 16 -3.25 11.74 3.12
C ILE A 16 -2.40 12.99 3.39
N ILE A 17 -1.08 12.80 3.51
CA ILE A 17 -0.14 13.88 3.70
C ILE A 17 0.17 14.47 2.32
N ARG A 18 -0.09 15.74 2.14
CA ARG A 18 0.21 16.41 0.88
C ARG A 18 1.72 16.60 0.74
N PRO A 19 2.31 16.33 -0.44
CA PRO A 19 3.75 16.48 -0.68
C PRO A 19 4.28 17.91 -0.39
N GLU A 20 3.43 18.94 -0.53
CA GLU A 20 3.81 20.34 -0.25
C GLU A 20 3.91 20.66 1.26
N ARG A 21 3.52 19.70 2.11
CA ARG A 21 3.63 19.90 3.57
C ARG A 21 5.06 19.70 4.02
N TYR A 22 5.59 20.69 4.68
CA TYR A 22 6.86 20.57 5.40
C TYR A 22 6.72 19.59 6.55
N THR A 23 7.45 18.50 6.49
CA THR A 23 7.36 17.38 7.43
C THR A 23 8.53 17.39 8.42
N ILE A 24 8.47 16.55 9.43
CA ILE A 24 9.60 16.31 10.33
C ILE A 24 10.80 15.69 9.58
N ALA A 25 10.55 14.89 8.53
CA ALA A 25 11.60 14.34 7.69
C ALA A 25 12.33 15.46 6.92
N ASP A 26 11.58 16.40 6.34
CA ASP A 26 12.20 17.58 5.69
C ASP A 26 13.04 18.40 6.67
N MET A 27 12.56 18.58 7.89
CA MET A 27 13.28 19.32 8.91
C MET A 27 14.63 18.67 9.22
N PHE A 28 14.65 17.35 9.44
CA PHE A 28 15.88 16.62 9.72
C PHE A 28 16.81 16.57 8.51
N LYS A 29 16.26 16.37 7.33
CA LYS A 29 17.02 16.38 6.07
C LYS A 29 17.71 17.73 5.85
N ASN A 30 17.00 18.84 6.08
CA ASN A 30 17.57 20.18 5.99
C ASN A 30 18.66 20.45 7.06
N ALA A 31 18.60 19.75 8.18
CA ALA A 31 19.64 19.77 9.21
C ALA A 31 20.82 18.82 8.93
N GLY A 32 20.84 18.14 7.75
CA GLY A 32 21.93 17.26 7.33
C GLY A 32 21.81 15.81 7.82
N TYR A 33 20.65 15.39 8.32
CA TYR A 33 20.42 14.01 8.72
C TYR A 33 19.88 13.18 7.55
N ALA A 34 20.28 11.92 7.50
CA ALA A 34 19.58 10.92 6.67
C ALA A 34 18.26 10.52 7.35
N THR A 35 17.21 10.38 6.55
CA THR A 35 15.85 10.12 7.04
C THR A 35 15.31 8.80 6.50
N ALA A 36 14.70 7.98 7.35
CA ALA A 36 14.11 6.72 6.94
C ALA A 36 12.75 6.45 7.60
N ALA A 37 11.83 5.88 6.84
CA ALA A 37 10.57 5.35 7.35
C ALA A 37 10.54 3.83 7.23
N ILE A 38 10.41 3.12 8.36
CA ILE A 38 10.42 1.66 8.38
C ILE A 38 9.23 1.15 9.20
N GLY A 39 8.49 0.19 8.64
CA GLY A 39 7.37 -0.46 9.33
C GLY A 39 6.01 -0.13 8.75
N LYS A 40 4.96 -0.07 9.60
CA LYS A 40 3.60 0.22 9.16
C LYS A 40 3.43 1.71 8.84
N TRP A 41 2.93 2.02 7.63
CA TRP A 41 2.65 3.38 7.20
C TRP A 41 1.22 3.83 7.52
N HIS A 42 0.23 3.28 6.87
CA HIS A 42 -1.21 3.51 7.08
C HIS A 42 -1.70 4.95 6.86
N LEU A 43 -0.99 5.73 6.05
CA LEU A 43 -1.35 7.12 5.71
C LEU A 43 -1.60 7.32 4.21
N GLY A 44 -1.82 6.21 3.51
CA GLY A 44 -2.05 6.19 2.07
C GLY A 44 -0.77 6.35 1.23
N LEU A 45 -0.89 5.99 -0.03
CA LEU A 45 0.18 6.04 -1.03
C LEU A 45 -0.44 6.36 -2.39
N GLY A 46 0.33 6.95 -3.29
CA GLY A 46 -0.18 7.35 -4.59
C GLY A 46 -1.18 8.51 -4.52
N ASP A 47 -1.66 8.95 -5.67
CA ASP A 47 -2.43 10.18 -5.78
C ASP A 47 -3.92 9.98 -5.47
N LYS A 48 -4.47 8.81 -5.80
CA LYS A 48 -5.90 8.52 -5.67
C LYS A 48 -6.18 7.18 -5.05
N ALA A 49 -7.18 7.15 -4.18
CA ALA A 49 -7.61 5.93 -3.52
C ALA A 49 -8.11 4.88 -4.53
N GLY A 50 -7.58 3.65 -4.44
CA GLY A 50 -8.01 2.52 -5.25
C GLY A 50 -7.49 2.50 -6.69
N GLU A 51 -6.74 3.53 -7.12
CA GLU A 51 -6.20 3.63 -8.47
C GLU A 51 -4.69 3.35 -8.56
N GLN A 52 -4.07 2.89 -7.46
CA GLN A 52 -2.65 2.58 -7.45
C GLN A 52 -2.35 1.36 -8.34
N ASP A 53 -1.42 1.51 -9.27
CA ASP A 53 -0.80 0.38 -9.95
C ASP A 53 0.35 -0.16 -9.11
N TRP A 54 0.12 -1.26 -8.43
CA TRP A 54 1.10 -1.91 -7.56
C TRP A 54 2.21 -2.65 -8.34
N ASN A 55 2.10 -2.70 -9.67
CA ASN A 55 3.08 -3.32 -10.56
C ASN A 55 4.09 -2.31 -11.11
N ALA A 56 3.92 -1.04 -10.78
CA ALA A 56 4.79 0.06 -11.17
C ALA A 56 5.20 0.89 -9.94
N PRO A 57 6.22 1.75 -10.06
CA PRO A 57 6.52 2.74 -9.03
C PRO A 57 5.31 3.66 -8.78
N LEU A 58 5.00 3.87 -7.51
CA LEU A 58 3.89 4.72 -7.11
C LEU A 58 4.20 6.19 -7.43
N PRO A 59 3.25 6.96 -7.99
CA PRO A 59 3.47 8.35 -8.39
C PRO A 59 3.75 9.27 -7.20
N THR A 60 3.22 8.93 -6.03
CA THR A 60 3.47 9.66 -4.78
C THR A 60 3.80 8.67 -3.67
N ALA A 61 4.96 8.83 -3.07
CA ALA A 61 5.50 7.94 -2.05
C ALA A 61 6.19 8.73 -0.93
N LEU A 62 6.88 8.05 -0.04
CA LEU A 62 7.50 8.66 1.13
C LEU A 62 8.69 9.57 0.81
N GLY A 63 9.33 9.36 -0.35
CA GLY A 63 10.36 10.26 -0.86
C GLY A 63 9.86 11.69 -1.04
N ASP A 64 8.59 11.84 -1.45
CA ASP A 64 7.94 13.15 -1.62
C ASP A 64 7.63 13.85 -0.28
N LEU A 65 7.76 13.12 0.83
CA LEU A 65 7.57 13.62 2.20
C LEU A 65 8.91 13.85 2.94
N GLY A 66 10.03 13.83 2.22
CA GLY A 66 11.36 14.10 2.79
C GLY A 66 12.11 12.88 3.33
N PHE A 67 11.60 11.66 3.16
CA PHE A 67 12.34 10.46 3.53
C PHE A 67 13.33 10.05 2.45
N ASP A 68 14.61 9.87 2.81
CA ASP A 68 15.64 9.40 1.89
C ASP A 68 15.51 7.90 1.60
N TYR A 69 14.94 7.15 2.53
CA TYR A 69 14.69 5.73 2.42
C TYR A 69 13.35 5.34 3.03
N SER A 70 12.66 4.40 2.44
CA SER A 70 11.46 3.81 3.04
C SER A 70 11.38 2.31 2.79
N TYR A 71 11.04 1.55 3.85
CA TYR A 71 10.68 0.14 3.76
C TYR A 71 9.45 -0.10 4.63
N ILE A 72 8.29 -0.10 4.01
CA ILE A 72 7.02 0.00 4.71
C ILE A 72 6.01 -1.06 4.25
N MET A 73 5.02 -1.31 5.09
CA MET A 73 3.76 -1.93 4.71
C MET A 73 2.71 -0.83 4.55
N ALA A 74 1.95 -0.84 3.45
CA ALA A 74 0.99 0.21 3.10
C ALA A 74 -0.04 0.48 4.22
N ALA A 75 -0.55 -0.58 4.86
CA ALA A 75 -1.46 -0.48 6.01
C ALA A 75 -1.10 -1.53 7.07
N THR A 76 -1.87 -2.62 7.14
CA THR A 76 -1.73 -3.72 8.10
C THR A 76 -1.76 -5.06 7.36
N ALA A 77 -1.28 -6.13 7.97
CA ALA A 77 -1.22 -7.45 7.34
C ALA A 77 -2.61 -8.06 7.03
N ASP A 78 -3.67 -7.51 7.58
CA ASP A 78 -5.07 -7.88 7.33
C ASP A 78 -5.75 -7.00 6.26
N ARG A 79 -5.02 -6.09 5.61
CA ARG A 79 -5.55 -5.17 4.60
C ARG A 79 -4.71 -5.23 3.34
N VAL A 80 -5.42 -5.37 2.20
CA VAL A 80 -4.78 -5.45 0.89
C VAL A 80 -4.32 -4.05 0.39
N PRO A 81 -3.18 -3.99 -0.29
CA PRO A 81 -2.23 -5.07 -0.53
C PRO A 81 -1.37 -5.38 0.70
N CYS A 82 -1.14 -6.66 0.99
CA CYS A 82 -0.26 -7.13 2.08
C CYS A 82 1.17 -7.28 1.56
N VAL A 83 1.76 -6.20 1.06
CA VAL A 83 3.09 -6.18 0.46
C VAL A 83 4.00 -5.20 1.20
N PHE A 84 5.28 -5.47 1.19
CA PHE A 84 6.29 -4.48 1.55
C PHE A 84 6.58 -3.59 0.34
N ILE A 85 6.81 -2.32 0.62
CA ILE A 85 7.07 -1.29 -0.37
C ILE A 85 8.40 -0.63 0.00
N GLU A 86 9.33 -0.68 -0.90
CA GLU A 86 10.64 -0.07 -0.78
C GLU A 86 10.73 1.12 -1.73
N ASN A 87 10.98 2.31 -1.19
CA ASN A 87 11.12 3.55 -1.96
C ASN A 87 10.02 3.77 -3.01
N GLY A 88 8.78 3.47 -2.65
CA GLY A 88 7.62 3.68 -3.51
C GLY A 88 7.33 2.55 -4.51
N GLN A 89 8.04 1.45 -4.45
CA GLN A 89 7.81 0.27 -5.29
C GLN A 89 7.65 -0.98 -4.44
N VAL A 90 6.86 -1.95 -4.92
CA VAL A 90 6.73 -3.23 -4.22
C VAL A 90 8.09 -3.93 -4.15
N ALA A 91 8.51 -4.26 -2.94
CA ALA A 91 9.77 -4.94 -2.69
C ALA A 91 9.73 -6.35 -3.28
N ASN A 92 10.82 -6.76 -3.94
CA ASN A 92 10.93 -8.05 -4.61
C ASN A 92 9.80 -8.32 -5.63
N TYR A 93 9.40 -7.27 -6.35
CA TYR A 93 8.38 -7.38 -7.38
C TYR A 93 8.78 -8.41 -8.45
N ASP A 94 7.86 -9.33 -8.75
CA ASP A 94 8.00 -10.33 -9.80
C ASP A 94 7.07 -9.97 -10.96
N PRO A 95 7.60 -9.59 -12.13
CA PRO A 95 6.78 -9.26 -13.30
C PRO A 95 5.98 -10.45 -13.84
N ASP A 96 6.41 -11.69 -13.57
CA ASP A 96 5.68 -12.90 -13.96
C ASP A 96 4.52 -13.20 -12.99
N ALA A 97 4.44 -12.50 -11.86
CA ALA A 97 3.39 -12.62 -10.85
C ALA A 97 2.77 -11.26 -10.51
N PRO A 98 2.09 -10.58 -11.46
CA PRO A 98 1.55 -9.25 -11.26
C PRO A 98 0.53 -9.19 -10.12
N ILE A 99 0.55 -8.06 -9.42
CA ILE A 99 -0.29 -7.80 -8.26
C ILE A 99 -1.66 -7.32 -8.73
N TYR A 100 -2.70 -7.93 -8.18
CA TYR A 100 -4.07 -7.51 -8.35
C TYR A 100 -4.73 -7.26 -7.00
N VAL A 101 -5.29 -6.07 -6.80
CA VAL A 101 -5.98 -5.69 -5.56
C VAL A 101 -7.46 -5.45 -5.85
N SER A 102 -8.35 -6.14 -5.14
CA SER A 102 -9.78 -5.93 -5.21
C SER A 102 -10.42 -6.07 -3.84
N TYR A 103 -11.35 -5.17 -3.53
CA TYR A 103 -12.22 -5.23 -2.34
C TYR A 103 -13.59 -5.84 -2.64
N GLN A 104 -13.93 -6.04 -3.91
CA GLN A 104 -15.25 -6.52 -4.35
C GLN A 104 -15.23 -7.96 -4.83
N LYS A 105 -14.19 -8.34 -5.58
CA LYS A 105 -13.98 -9.69 -6.09
C LYS A 105 -12.54 -10.11 -5.81
N ASN A 106 -12.36 -11.34 -5.41
CA ASN A 106 -11.04 -11.84 -5.06
C ASN A 106 -10.11 -11.89 -6.27
N PHE A 107 -10.62 -12.30 -7.44
CA PHE A 107 -9.83 -12.42 -8.67
C PHE A 107 -10.69 -12.27 -9.93
N PRO A 108 -10.14 -11.78 -11.05
CA PRO A 108 -10.76 -11.90 -12.37
C PRO A 108 -10.87 -13.37 -12.77
N GLU A 109 -11.98 -13.76 -13.39
CA GLU A 109 -12.25 -15.14 -13.82
C GLU A 109 -11.24 -15.70 -14.84
N SER A 110 -10.52 -14.81 -15.54
CA SER A 110 -9.56 -15.17 -16.61
C SER A 110 -8.10 -15.30 -16.12
N ARG A 111 -7.86 -15.33 -14.81
CA ARG A 111 -6.50 -15.28 -14.28
C ARG A 111 -5.83 -16.66 -14.29
N PRO A 112 -4.58 -16.79 -14.84
CA PRO A 112 -3.83 -18.05 -14.75
C PRO A 112 -3.50 -18.39 -13.29
N GLU A 113 -3.59 -19.66 -12.92
CA GLU A 113 -3.36 -20.17 -11.54
C GLU A 113 -2.04 -19.77 -10.89
N LYS A 114 -1.02 -19.43 -11.66
CA LYS A 114 0.32 -19.08 -11.16
C LYS A 114 0.40 -17.77 -10.37
N ILE A 115 -0.63 -16.93 -10.42
CA ILE A 115 -0.59 -15.55 -9.89
C ILE A 115 -1.13 -15.45 -8.45
N ILE A 116 -1.51 -16.56 -7.81
CA ILE A 116 -2.31 -16.53 -6.57
C ILE A 116 -1.47 -16.48 -5.28
N ARG A 117 -0.17 -16.32 -5.31
CA ARG A 117 0.62 -16.63 -4.12
C ARG A 117 0.54 -15.64 -2.94
N ASN A 118 0.07 -14.39 -3.09
CA ASN A 118 0.30 -13.42 -2.00
C ASN A 118 -0.85 -12.46 -1.65
N TYR A 119 -2.09 -12.64 -2.11
CA TYR A 119 -3.13 -11.63 -1.84
C TYR A 119 -4.44 -12.26 -1.35
N TYR A 120 -4.62 -12.23 -0.04
CA TYR A 120 -5.89 -12.55 0.60
C TYR A 120 -6.65 -11.26 0.88
N THR A 121 -7.89 -11.17 0.42
CA THR A 121 -8.84 -10.23 1.01
C THR A 121 -9.41 -10.87 2.27
N THR A 122 -9.65 -10.10 3.31
CA THR A 122 -10.30 -10.59 4.55
C THR A 122 -11.65 -11.27 4.28
N ARG A 123 -12.27 -11.05 3.13
CA ARG A 123 -13.52 -11.71 2.72
C ARG A 123 -13.33 -13.10 2.11
N SER A 124 -12.18 -13.45 1.56
CA SER A 124 -11.95 -14.78 0.99
C SER A 124 -11.79 -15.88 2.05
N LEU A 125 -11.48 -15.50 3.29
CA LEU A 125 -11.42 -16.46 4.40
C LEU A 125 -12.81 -16.90 4.91
N VAL A 126 -13.87 -16.16 4.59
CA VAL A 126 -15.23 -16.43 5.08
C VAL A 126 -16.06 -17.22 4.06
N SER A 127 -15.71 -17.20 2.77
CA SER A 127 -16.47 -17.88 1.71
C SER A 127 -15.99 -19.30 1.39
N GLY A 128 -14.96 -19.80 2.08
CA GLY A 128 -14.37 -21.12 1.82
C GLY A 128 -15.05 -22.30 2.54
N THR A 129 -16.18 -22.09 3.21
CA THR A 129 -16.93 -23.18 3.89
C THR A 129 -18.37 -23.29 3.38
N THR A 130 -18.53 -23.65 2.12
CA THR A 130 -19.72 -24.38 1.70
C THR A 130 -19.27 -25.65 1.05
N ASN A 131 -19.18 -26.69 1.85
CA ASN A 131 -19.11 -28.07 1.41
C ASN A 131 -20.43 -28.37 0.67
N PRO A 132 -20.42 -28.85 -0.57
CA PRO A 132 -21.60 -29.49 -1.15
C PRO A 132 -21.68 -30.90 -0.58
N SER A 133 -22.73 -31.16 0.12
CA SER A 133 -23.26 -32.52 0.36
C SER A 133 -23.88 -33.08 -0.92
#